data_7984b31054aa98e65a537e722a2337a6
#
_entry.id   7984b31054aa98e65a537e722a2337a6
#
_cell.length_a   1.000
_cell.length_b   1.000
_cell.length_c   1.000
_cell.angle_alpha   90.00
_cell.angle_beta   90.00
_cell.angle_gamma   90.00
#
_symmetry.space_group_name_H-M   'P 1'
#
loop_
_entity.id
_entity.type
_entity.pdbx_description
1 polymer ?
#
loop_
_entity_poly.entity_id
_entity_poly.type
_entity_poly.pdbx_seq_one_letter_code
_entity_poly.pdbx_strand_id
1 'polypeptide(L)'
;GYAINSMSKNKDGAWKFIEFLVTQGYSDGIKYQSKPDSATQFPVMVDKLEAVFDSAMEIEPVYDENGEIVYDADGNVRQKEKGAMNGQTYYAATAEDVEHVRYLIDHIGAISTSNGTIDNIIYEELDSLFAGQSTPEMAAQLIQDRVQLYLDEKQ
;
A
#
# COMPACT_ATOMS: atom_id res chain seq x y z
N GLY A 1 -5.98 -5.71 -9.42
CA GLY A 1 -6.04 -7.14 -9.71
C GLY A 1 -5.91 -7.43 -11.20
N TYR A 2 -5.55 -8.66 -11.57
CA TYR A 2 -5.47 -9.12 -12.96
C TYR A 2 -6.60 -10.12 -13.21
N ALA A 3 -7.18 -10.09 -14.42
CA ALA A 3 -8.18 -11.03 -14.83
C ALA A 3 -7.96 -11.45 -16.29
N ILE A 4 -8.34 -12.70 -16.62
CA ILE A 4 -8.30 -13.20 -17.97
C ILE A 4 -9.70 -13.05 -18.58
N ASN A 5 -9.79 -12.39 -19.74
CA ASN A 5 -11.05 -12.28 -20.45
C ASN A 5 -11.58 -13.69 -20.81
N SER A 6 -12.82 -13.98 -20.44
CA SER A 6 -13.47 -15.28 -20.71
C SER A 6 -13.53 -15.63 -22.19
N MET A 7 -13.56 -14.63 -23.06
CA MET A 7 -13.57 -14.77 -24.52
C MET A 7 -12.17 -14.94 -25.16
N SER A 8 -11.10 -14.87 -24.35
CA SER A 8 -9.74 -15.04 -24.87
C SER A 8 -9.56 -16.43 -25.48
N LYS A 9 -8.99 -16.47 -26.68
CA LYS A 9 -8.61 -17.70 -27.37
C LYS A 9 -7.27 -18.27 -26.88
N ASN A 10 -6.51 -17.51 -26.11
CA ASN A 10 -5.20 -17.91 -25.57
C ASN A 10 -5.17 -17.69 -24.03
N LYS A 11 -6.00 -18.43 -23.31
CA LYS A 11 -6.08 -18.32 -21.84
C LYS A 11 -4.81 -18.81 -21.16
N ASP A 12 -4.17 -19.85 -21.70
CA ASP A 12 -2.92 -20.41 -21.15
C ASP A 12 -1.77 -19.41 -21.27
N GLY A 13 -1.66 -18.73 -22.41
CA GLY A 13 -0.66 -17.66 -22.60
C GLY A 13 -0.92 -16.46 -21.68
N ALA A 14 -2.19 -16.08 -21.53
CA ALA A 14 -2.56 -15.00 -20.61
C ALA A 14 -2.26 -15.38 -19.15
N TRP A 15 -2.53 -16.64 -18.76
CA TRP A 15 -2.19 -17.14 -17.43
C TRP A 15 -0.68 -17.12 -17.17
N LYS A 16 0.13 -17.62 -18.10
CA LYS A 16 1.60 -17.58 -18.00
C LYS A 16 2.14 -16.15 -17.85
N PHE A 17 1.51 -15.20 -18.53
CA PHE A 17 1.88 -13.80 -18.38
C PHE A 17 1.54 -13.26 -16.98
N ILE A 18 0.35 -13.56 -16.45
CA ILE A 18 -0.03 -13.19 -15.08
C ILE A 18 0.90 -13.87 -14.07
N GLU A 19 1.16 -15.16 -14.23
CA GLU A 19 2.09 -15.91 -13.40
C GLU A 19 3.48 -15.25 -13.40
N PHE A 20 4.01 -14.89 -14.55
CA PHE A 20 5.27 -14.15 -14.67
C PHE A 20 5.21 -12.81 -13.93
N LEU A 21 4.16 -12.02 -14.09
CA LEU A 21 4.01 -10.74 -13.39
C LEU A 21 3.97 -10.90 -11.87
N VAL A 22 3.28 -11.92 -11.37
CA VAL A 22 3.13 -12.16 -9.94
C VAL A 22 4.39 -12.75 -9.31
N THR A 23 5.09 -13.63 -10.04
CA THR A 23 6.24 -14.38 -9.49
C THR A 23 7.58 -13.69 -9.75
N GLN A 24 7.82 -13.21 -10.95
CA GLN A 24 9.12 -12.67 -11.38
C GLN A 24 9.11 -11.17 -11.64
N GLY A 25 8.01 -10.63 -12.15
CA GLY A 25 7.87 -9.21 -12.42
C GLY A 25 8.06 -8.36 -11.15
N TYR A 26 7.73 -8.92 -9.99
CA TYR A 26 7.96 -8.25 -8.71
C TYR A 26 9.46 -8.18 -8.35
N SER A 27 10.26 -9.21 -8.66
CA SER A 27 11.68 -9.24 -8.31
C SER A 27 12.59 -8.46 -9.25
N ASP A 28 12.24 -8.39 -10.56
CA ASP A 28 13.12 -7.82 -11.59
C ASP A 28 12.58 -6.55 -12.26
N GLY A 29 11.26 -6.41 -12.37
CA GLY A 29 10.63 -5.26 -13.03
C GLY A 29 10.44 -4.05 -12.11
N ILE A 30 10.42 -4.25 -10.81
CA ILE A 30 10.22 -3.19 -9.79
C ILE A 30 11.54 -2.69 -9.20
N LYS A 31 12.68 -3.08 -9.75
CA LYS A 31 13.97 -2.41 -9.46
C LYS A 31 13.96 -0.89 -9.66
N TYR A 32 12.89 -0.38 -10.27
CA TYR A 32 12.74 1.06 -10.54
C TYR A 32 11.87 1.80 -9.53
N GLN A 33 11.16 1.15 -8.61
CA GLN A 33 10.21 1.89 -7.78
C GLN A 33 10.34 1.78 -6.27
N SER A 34 11.02 0.83 -5.72
CA SER A 34 11.29 0.87 -4.28
C SER A 34 12.26 -0.21 -3.84
N LYS A 35 13.18 0.16 -2.99
CA LYS A 35 13.83 -0.80 -2.12
C LYS A 35 12.72 -1.60 -1.37
N PRO A 36 12.95 -2.88 -1.01
CA PRO A 36 11.98 -3.68 -0.24
C PRO A 36 11.49 -3.00 1.04
N ASP A 37 12.30 -2.09 1.59
CA ASP A 37 12.06 -1.29 2.79
C ASP A 37 11.07 -0.11 2.60
N SER A 38 10.67 0.19 1.37
CA SER A 38 9.67 1.21 1.05
C SER A 38 8.43 0.63 0.37
N ALA A 39 8.07 -0.61 0.68
CA ALA A 39 6.94 -1.29 0.06
C ALA A 39 5.63 -0.55 0.33
N THR A 40 5.17 0.20 -0.66
CA THR A 40 3.82 0.78 -0.67
C THR A 40 2.75 -0.27 -0.99
N GLN A 41 3.16 -1.50 -1.32
CA GLN A 41 2.30 -2.62 -1.68
C GLN A 41 2.92 -3.91 -1.16
N PHE A 42 2.09 -4.77 -0.58
CA PHE A 42 2.52 -6.10 -0.15
C PHE A 42 2.54 -7.07 -1.33
N PRO A 43 3.57 -7.93 -1.44
CA PRO A 43 3.59 -9.02 -2.43
C PRO A 43 2.46 -10.01 -2.20
N VAL A 44 1.94 -10.57 -3.29
CA VAL A 44 0.90 -11.62 -3.22
C VAL A 44 1.49 -12.98 -2.84
N MET A 45 2.77 -13.19 -3.13
CA MET A 45 3.47 -14.44 -2.83
C MET A 45 3.98 -14.43 -1.39
N VAL A 46 3.68 -15.49 -0.62
CA VAL A 46 4.04 -15.59 0.80
C VAL A 46 5.56 -15.50 1.02
N ASP A 47 6.35 -16.23 0.22
CA ASP A 47 7.82 -16.19 0.31
C ASP A 47 8.40 -14.79 0.05
N LYS A 48 7.76 -14.00 -0.80
CA LYS A 48 8.13 -12.61 -1.06
C LYS A 48 7.71 -11.68 0.06
N LEU A 49 6.55 -11.92 0.64
CA LEU A 49 6.08 -11.17 1.82
C LEU A 49 7.00 -11.40 3.02
N GLU A 50 7.41 -12.66 3.25
CA GLU A 50 8.40 -12.99 4.29
C GLU A 50 9.73 -12.27 4.05
N ALA A 51 10.23 -12.26 2.82
CA ALA A 51 11.45 -11.53 2.48
C ALA A 51 11.33 -10.00 2.71
N VAL A 52 10.14 -9.42 2.52
CA VAL A 52 9.88 -8.01 2.85
C VAL A 52 9.96 -7.80 4.36
N PHE A 53 9.37 -8.69 5.16
CA PHE A 53 9.41 -8.59 6.62
C PHE A 53 10.85 -8.78 7.15
N ASP A 54 11.59 -9.76 6.63
CA ASP A 54 12.99 -9.97 7.01
C ASP A 54 13.83 -8.72 6.70
N SER A 55 13.67 -8.14 5.51
CA SER A 55 14.35 -6.90 5.13
C SER A 55 13.93 -5.69 5.97
N ALA A 56 12.64 -5.62 6.36
CA ALA A 56 12.17 -4.55 7.24
C ALA A 56 12.80 -4.62 8.63
N MET A 57 13.02 -5.83 9.16
CA MET A 57 13.65 -6.09 10.45
C MET A 57 15.17 -6.00 10.44
N GLU A 58 15.81 -5.96 9.27
CA GLU A 58 17.26 -5.90 9.17
C GLU A 58 17.79 -4.60 9.77
N ILE A 59 18.62 -4.71 10.82
CA ILE A 59 19.25 -3.58 11.49
C ILE A 59 20.54 -3.19 10.74
N GLU A 60 20.65 -1.93 10.34
CA GLU A 60 21.89 -1.34 9.87
C GLU A 60 22.58 -0.64 11.04
N PRO A 61 23.70 -1.19 11.57
CA PRO A 61 24.41 -0.56 12.70
C PRO A 61 25.07 0.76 12.32
N VAL A 62 25.15 1.67 13.28
CA VAL A 62 26.05 2.83 13.22
C VAL A 62 27.42 2.37 13.72
N TYR A 63 28.48 2.73 12.98
CA TYR A 63 29.86 2.46 13.33
C TYR A 63 30.57 3.76 13.72
N ASP A 64 31.50 3.66 14.67
CA ASP A 64 32.39 4.75 15.05
C ASP A 64 33.56 4.92 14.06
N GLU A 65 34.49 5.87 14.38
CA GLU A 65 35.65 6.14 13.54
C GLU A 65 36.65 4.96 13.45
N ASN A 66 36.58 4.00 14.39
CA ASN A 66 37.41 2.81 14.43
C ASN A 66 36.74 1.60 13.73
N GLY A 67 35.48 1.76 13.27
CA GLY A 67 34.70 0.70 12.67
C GLY A 67 34.03 -0.23 13.69
N GLU A 68 33.90 0.21 14.96
CA GLU A 68 33.20 -0.55 15.99
C GLU A 68 31.74 -0.13 16.06
N ILE A 69 30.85 -1.09 16.41
CA ILE A 69 29.41 -0.84 16.55
C ILE A 69 29.17 0.10 17.72
N VAL A 70 28.38 1.15 17.47
CA VAL A 70 27.95 2.10 18.50
C VAL A 70 26.69 1.58 19.19
N TYR A 71 26.66 1.64 20.53
CA TYR A 71 25.53 1.28 21.36
C TYR A 71 24.91 2.55 21.99
N ASP A 72 23.64 2.48 22.28
CA ASP A 72 22.93 3.52 23.04
C ASP A 72 23.16 3.38 24.57
N ALA A 73 22.54 4.26 25.36
CA ALA A 73 22.67 4.25 26.82
C ALA A 73 22.09 3.00 27.49
N ASP A 74 21.18 2.31 26.82
CA ASP A 74 20.50 1.09 27.29
C ASP A 74 21.21 -0.18 26.83
N GLY A 75 22.30 -0.05 26.05
CA GLY A 75 23.09 -1.17 25.53
C GLY A 75 22.56 -1.77 24.23
N ASN A 76 21.60 -1.15 23.55
CA ASN A 76 21.11 -1.58 22.27
C ASN A 76 22.01 -1.06 21.14
N VAL A 77 22.09 -1.81 20.03
CA VAL A 77 22.78 -1.35 18.83
C VAL A 77 22.14 -0.07 18.30
N ARG A 78 22.93 0.99 18.18
CA ARG A 78 22.45 2.20 17.53
C ARG A 78 22.28 1.97 16.05
N GLN A 79 21.04 2.19 15.58
CA GLN A 79 20.64 1.90 14.21
C GLN A 79 20.76 3.13 13.31
N LYS A 80 21.09 2.92 12.05
CA LYS A 80 20.89 3.93 11.01
C LYS A 80 19.40 4.11 10.73
N GLU A 81 19.05 5.31 10.34
CA GLU A 81 17.72 5.63 9.88
C GLU A 81 17.44 4.92 8.55
N LYS A 82 16.30 4.22 8.44
CA LYS A 82 15.83 3.65 7.17
C LYS A 82 15.12 4.67 6.28
N GLY A 83 14.57 5.72 6.87
CA GLY A 83 13.93 6.81 6.15
C GLY A 83 13.10 7.72 7.06
N ALA A 84 12.29 8.58 6.44
CA ALA A 84 11.36 9.45 7.15
C ALA A 84 10.01 9.48 6.43
N MET A 85 8.92 9.47 7.21
CA MET A 85 7.56 9.61 6.71
C MET A 85 6.82 10.66 7.55
N ASN A 86 6.18 11.62 6.90
CA ASN A 86 5.47 12.72 7.56
C ASN A 86 6.33 13.47 8.61
N GLY A 87 7.64 13.62 8.35
CA GLY A 87 8.58 14.28 9.25
C GLY A 87 9.04 13.43 10.45
N GLN A 88 8.62 12.16 10.53
CA GLN A 88 9.08 11.22 11.54
C GLN A 88 10.07 10.23 10.93
N THR A 89 11.24 10.11 11.55
CA THR A 89 12.25 9.12 11.18
C THR A 89 11.80 7.74 11.62
N TYR A 90 12.02 6.74 10.77
CA TYR A 90 11.80 5.33 11.10
C TYR A 90 13.08 4.50 10.98
N TYR A 91 13.11 3.43 11.74
CA TYR A 91 14.22 2.49 11.90
C TYR A 91 13.78 1.09 11.46
N ALA A 92 14.62 0.07 11.70
CA ALA A 92 14.24 -1.31 11.47
C ALA A 92 12.98 -1.66 12.28
N ALA A 93 12.05 -2.39 11.65
CA ALA A 93 10.86 -2.88 12.29
C ALA A 93 11.20 -3.91 13.38
N THR A 94 10.40 -3.97 14.42
CA THR A 94 10.48 -5.01 15.43
C THR A 94 9.69 -6.25 15.01
N ALA A 95 9.92 -7.38 15.67
CA ALA A 95 9.09 -8.57 15.47
C ALA A 95 7.61 -8.31 15.82
N GLU A 96 7.34 -7.46 16.81
CA GLU A 96 5.99 -7.06 17.20
C GLU A 96 5.31 -6.24 16.09
N ASP A 97 6.02 -5.33 15.45
CA ASP A 97 5.49 -4.56 14.31
C ASP A 97 5.11 -5.50 13.16
N VAL A 98 5.95 -6.49 12.84
CA VAL A 98 5.66 -7.49 11.81
C VAL A 98 4.44 -8.32 12.17
N GLU A 99 4.30 -8.78 13.41
CA GLU A 99 3.12 -9.54 13.86
C GLU A 99 1.83 -8.69 13.79
N HIS A 100 1.89 -7.40 14.10
CA HIS A 100 0.76 -6.50 13.91
C HIS A 100 0.35 -6.39 12.45
N VAL A 101 1.32 -6.28 11.53
CA VAL A 101 1.03 -6.23 10.08
C VAL A 101 0.44 -7.56 9.59
N ARG A 102 0.97 -8.71 10.03
CA ARG A 102 0.40 -10.03 9.72
C ARG A 102 -1.05 -10.12 10.19
N TYR A 103 -1.31 -9.72 11.42
CA TYR A 103 -2.65 -9.69 11.95
C TYR A 103 -3.61 -8.87 11.09
N LEU A 104 -3.18 -7.68 10.64
CA LEU A 104 -3.99 -6.84 9.76
C LEU A 104 -4.24 -7.52 8.40
N ILE A 105 -3.23 -8.15 7.80
CA ILE A 105 -3.36 -8.86 6.51
C ILE A 105 -4.37 -10.02 6.65
N ASP A 106 -4.27 -10.81 7.72
CA ASP A 106 -5.13 -11.96 7.95
C ASP A 106 -6.59 -11.58 8.28
N HIS A 107 -6.81 -10.34 8.74
CA HIS A 107 -8.13 -9.84 9.15
C HIS A 107 -8.70 -8.78 8.21
N ILE A 108 -8.19 -8.68 6.96
CA ILE A 108 -8.78 -7.81 5.94
C ILE A 108 -10.21 -8.26 5.65
N GLY A 109 -11.19 -7.52 6.16
CA GLY A 109 -12.62 -7.82 5.98
C GLY A 109 -13.20 -7.27 4.68
N ALA A 110 -12.60 -6.22 4.11
CA ALA A 110 -13.04 -5.59 2.87
C ALA A 110 -11.87 -4.90 2.15
N ILE A 111 -11.91 -4.94 0.83
CA ILE A 111 -11.01 -4.15 -0.02
C ILE A 111 -11.80 -2.93 -0.47
N SER A 112 -11.34 -1.72 -0.13
CA SER A 112 -11.88 -0.51 -0.69
C SER A 112 -11.47 -0.42 -2.17
N THR A 113 -12.43 -0.47 -3.06
CA THR A 113 -12.23 -0.20 -4.48
C THR A 113 -12.75 1.22 -4.76
N SER A 114 -11.89 2.08 -5.28
CA SER A 114 -12.32 3.36 -5.80
C SER A 114 -13.30 3.15 -6.95
N ASN A 115 -14.42 3.87 -6.90
CA ASN A 115 -15.39 3.94 -7.98
C ASN A 115 -15.33 5.34 -8.60
N GLY A 116 -14.65 5.46 -9.73
CA GLY A 116 -14.39 6.75 -10.36
C GLY A 116 -15.65 7.59 -10.63
N THR A 117 -16.81 6.96 -10.83
CA THR A 117 -18.08 7.71 -10.98
C THR A 117 -18.52 8.30 -9.65
N ILE A 118 -18.46 7.53 -8.58
CA ILE A 118 -18.80 8.02 -7.23
C ILE A 118 -17.80 9.09 -6.79
N ASP A 119 -16.51 8.85 -7.02
CA ASP A 119 -15.46 9.82 -6.69
C ASP A 119 -15.69 11.15 -7.43
N ASN A 120 -16.04 11.13 -8.71
CA ASN A 120 -16.35 12.34 -9.48
C ASN A 120 -17.59 13.08 -8.92
N ILE A 121 -18.66 12.37 -8.56
CA ILE A 121 -19.83 12.98 -7.92
C ILE A 121 -19.41 13.71 -6.64
N ILE A 122 -18.59 13.08 -5.82
CA ILE A 122 -18.09 13.67 -4.57
C ILE A 122 -17.26 14.93 -4.86
N TYR A 123 -16.32 14.86 -5.79
CA TYR A 123 -15.44 16.00 -6.11
C TYR A 123 -16.22 17.20 -6.67
N GLU A 124 -17.19 16.98 -7.57
CA GLU A 124 -18.01 18.05 -8.13
C GLU A 124 -18.77 18.83 -7.04
N GLU A 125 -19.35 18.12 -6.07
CA GLU A 125 -20.08 18.77 -4.98
C GLU A 125 -19.13 19.45 -3.96
N LEU A 126 -17.94 18.88 -3.74
CA LEU A 126 -16.92 19.50 -2.91
C LEU A 126 -16.35 20.77 -3.56
N ASP A 127 -16.17 20.81 -4.87
CA ASP A 127 -15.73 22.01 -5.59
C ASP A 127 -16.74 23.15 -5.40
N SER A 128 -18.05 22.84 -5.51
CA SER A 128 -19.13 23.80 -5.24
C SER A 128 -19.12 24.30 -3.79
N LEU A 129 -18.87 23.42 -2.83
CA LEU A 129 -18.73 23.76 -1.41
C LEU A 129 -17.53 24.67 -1.17
N PHE A 130 -16.35 24.33 -1.67
CA PHE A 130 -15.15 25.13 -1.49
C PHE A 130 -15.17 26.46 -2.23
N ALA A 131 -15.96 26.56 -3.31
CA ALA A 131 -16.26 27.82 -3.98
C ALA A 131 -17.28 28.71 -3.21
N GLY A 132 -17.79 28.24 -2.08
CA GLY A 132 -18.80 28.96 -1.29
C GLY A 132 -20.20 29.02 -1.93
N GLN A 133 -20.46 28.12 -2.89
CA GLN A 133 -21.74 28.07 -3.61
C GLN A 133 -22.77 27.15 -2.94
N SER A 134 -22.35 26.31 -2.00
CA SER A 134 -23.21 25.42 -1.22
C SER A 134 -22.79 25.38 0.24
N THR A 135 -23.67 24.84 1.12
CA THR A 135 -23.32 24.53 2.51
C THR A 135 -22.87 23.06 2.64
N PRO A 136 -22.20 22.69 3.72
CA PRO A 136 -21.82 21.28 3.97
C PRO A 136 -23.03 20.34 3.93
N GLU A 137 -24.18 20.77 4.49
CA GLU A 137 -25.40 19.99 4.53
C GLU A 137 -26.01 19.81 3.13
N MET A 138 -25.99 20.87 2.30
CA MET A 138 -26.44 20.78 0.91
C MET A 138 -25.55 19.90 0.07
N ALA A 139 -24.22 20.04 0.19
CA ALA A 139 -23.27 19.19 -0.52
C ALA A 139 -23.44 17.71 -0.14
N ALA A 140 -23.58 17.40 1.15
CA ALA A 140 -23.79 16.04 1.62
C ALA A 140 -25.09 15.44 1.07
N GLN A 141 -26.18 16.22 1.04
CA GLN A 141 -27.46 15.76 0.50
C GLN A 141 -27.38 15.50 -1.01
N LEU A 142 -26.75 16.39 -1.78
CA LEU A 142 -26.57 16.23 -3.22
C LEU A 142 -25.70 15.02 -3.55
N ILE A 143 -24.61 14.81 -2.82
CA ILE A 143 -23.77 13.61 -2.95
C ILE A 143 -24.62 12.35 -2.71
N GLN A 144 -25.38 12.31 -1.62
CA GLN A 144 -26.23 11.18 -1.27
C GLN A 144 -27.23 10.87 -2.38
N ASP A 145 -27.95 11.87 -2.87
CA ASP A 145 -29.00 11.71 -3.87
C ASP A 145 -28.42 11.24 -5.22
N ARG A 146 -27.30 11.81 -5.65
CA ARG A 146 -26.62 11.46 -6.91
C ARG A 146 -26.00 10.07 -6.86
N VAL A 147 -25.38 9.69 -5.75
CA VAL A 147 -24.82 8.34 -5.55
C VAL A 147 -25.93 7.30 -5.50
N GLN A 148 -27.05 7.59 -4.80
CA GLN A 148 -28.19 6.69 -4.77
C GLN A 148 -28.77 6.45 -6.17
N LEU A 149 -28.97 7.50 -6.95
CA LEU A 149 -29.43 7.39 -8.33
C LEU A 149 -28.52 6.52 -9.18
N TYR A 150 -27.18 6.72 -9.07
CA TYR A 150 -26.19 5.91 -9.78
C TYR A 150 -26.23 4.43 -9.38
N LEU A 151 -26.45 4.14 -8.10
CA LEU A 151 -26.55 2.76 -7.61
C LEU A 151 -27.86 2.09 -8.09
N ASP A 152 -28.96 2.81 -8.13
CA ASP A 152 -30.26 2.32 -8.59
C ASP A 152 -30.24 2.00 -10.10
N GLU A 153 -29.49 2.76 -10.90
CA GLU A 153 -29.30 2.48 -12.34
C GLU A 153 -28.42 1.25 -12.63
N LYS A 154 -27.69 0.74 -11.62
CA LYS A 154 -26.80 -0.42 -11.76
C LYS A 154 -27.42 -1.75 -11.34
N GLN A 155 -28.61 -1.73 -10.75
CA GLN A 155 -29.36 -2.93 -10.40
C GLN A 155 -30.19 -3.42 -11.58
#